data_8e73ef917f805f12fe3ddaf8b824b3b3
#
_entry.id   8e73ef917f805f12fe3ddaf8b824b3b3
#
_cell.length_a   1.000
_cell.length_b   1.000
_cell.length_c   1.000
_cell.angle_alpha   90.00
_cell.angle_beta   90.00
_cell.angle_gamma   90.00
#
_symmetry.space_group_name_H-M   'P 1'
#
loop_
_entity.id
_entity.type
_entity.pdbx_description
1 polymer ?
#
loop_
_entity_poly.entity_id
_entity_poly.type
_entity_poly.pdbx_seq_one_letter_code
_entity_poly.pdbx_strand_id
1 'polypeptide(L)'
;MSTSSLLPATTIVIGIDTHKDIHVAVALDNLGQRLAELHVQTTVAGYVRLEQWATSLGTVEVFGIEGTGSYGAGVARYLRQRHHRLVEVNRPDRATRHRLGKSDPIDAEMAARLVLAGVASGTPKTGDGPVEMLRLLKLAKDSAVKTRTQSMNQIKAVIVTATAELRDTLAGLRNTQLIDRCAAFRPGPLTSGTAVAKYTLRLLAKRHLDLGLEIAAVELEIERLVSVAAPALLNVFGLKADGAARLLVTAGDNPGRLRSEAAFAALCGSNPVPASSGKTQRHRLNRGGDRQANATLHRIVVVRLRWHPATQGYMRRRLAEGKSKPEIMRCLKRYVAREVFAILRPPAAIQQVADEVVRGA
;
A
#
# COMPACT_ATOMS: atom_id res chain seq x y z
N MET A 1 46.74 -5.01 -40.31
CA MET A 1 45.80 -4.21 -39.54
C MET A 1 44.51 -5.04 -39.36
N SER A 2 44.38 -5.73 -38.23
CA SER A 2 43.18 -6.53 -37.93
C SER A 2 42.10 -5.61 -37.38
N THR A 3 41.07 -5.38 -38.17
CA THR A 3 39.82 -4.78 -37.70
C THR A 3 39.13 -5.78 -36.83
N SER A 4 39.27 -5.60 -35.49
CA SER A 4 38.47 -6.29 -34.51
C SER A 4 37.00 -5.85 -34.74
N SER A 5 36.20 -6.72 -35.35
CA SER A 5 34.77 -6.61 -35.44
C SER A 5 34.21 -6.71 -34.06
N LEU A 6 33.93 -5.56 -33.40
CA LEU A 6 33.15 -5.51 -32.18
C LEU A 6 31.75 -5.98 -32.52
N LEU A 7 31.43 -7.24 -32.20
CA LEU A 7 30.05 -7.71 -32.20
C LEU A 7 29.22 -6.73 -31.34
N PRO A 8 28.02 -6.36 -31.79
CA PRO A 8 27.18 -5.47 -30.98
C PRO A 8 26.96 -6.12 -29.61
N ALA A 9 27.19 -5.34 -28.54
CA ALA A 9 27.03 -5.82 -27.18
C ALA A 9 25.63 -6.46 -27.03
N THR A 10 25.61 -7.71 -26.57
CA THR A 10 24.35 -8.45 -26.38
C THR A 10 23.47 -7.68 -25.41
N THR A 11 22.26 -7.32 -25.82
CA THR A 11 21.27 -6.70 -24.93
C THR A 11 20.68 -7.77 -24.04
N ILE A 12 20.65 -7.53 -22.74
CA ILE A 12 20.21 -8.50 -21.73
C ILE A 12 19.11 -7.95 -20.83
N VAL A 13 18.28 -8.87 -20.34
CA VAL A 13 17.26 -8.65 -19.32
C VAL A 13 17.62 -9.41 -18.06
N ILE A 14 17.59 -8.75 -16.92
CA ILE A 14 17.87 -9.34 -15.61
C ILE A 14 16.57 -9.52 -14.85
N GLY A 15 16.27 -10.74 -14.41
CA GLY A 15 15.20 -11.01 -13.45
C GLY A 15 15.76 -11.20 -12.05
N ILE A 16 15.10 -10.66 -11.05
CA ILE A 16 15.54 -10.74 -9.65
C ILE A 16 14.39 -11.26 -8.79
N ASP A 17 14.59 -12.43 -8.19
CA ASP A 17 13.78 -12.92 -7.08
C ASP A 17 14.39 -12.43 -5.77
N THR A 18 13.53 -11.88 -4.88
CA THR A 18 13.99 -11.15 -3.71
C THR A 18 13.57 -11.82 -2.40
N HIS A 19 14.57 -12.09 -1.56
CA HIS A 19 14.42 -12.63 -0.22
C HIS A 19 15.06 -11.71 0.83
N LYS A 20 14.85 -12.04 2.11
CA LYS A 20 15.33 -11.24 3.23
C LYS A 20 16.85 -11.05 3.23
N ASP A 21 17.60 -12.14 3.01
CA ASP A 21 19.05 -12.18 3.22
C ASP A 21 19.84 -12.31 1.91
N ILE A 22 19.25 -12.93 0.89
CA ILE A 22 19.88 -13.19 -0.41
C ILE A 22 18.90 -12.87 -1.53
N HIS A 23 19.37 -12.22 -2.59
CA HIS A 23 18.65 -12.09 -3.86
C HIS A 23 19.26 -13.04 -4.89
N VAL A 24 18.42 -13.62 -5.72
CA VAL A 24 18.83 -14.46 -6.85
C VAL A 24 18.52 -13.70 -8.13
N ALA A 25 19.51 -13.58 -9.01
CA ALA A 25 19.39 -12.91 -10.29
C ALA A 25 19.68 -13.88 -11.43
N VAL A 26 18.90 -13.81 -12.50
CA VAL A 26 19.10 -14.54 -13.75
C VAL A 26 19.16 -13.57 -14.91
N ALA A 27 20.16 -13.74 -15.77
CA ALA A 27 20.33 -12.98 -17.01
C ALA A 27 19.80 -13.77 -18.21
N LEU A 28 18.99 -13.14 -19.04
CA LEU A 28 18.55 -13.64 -20.33
C LEU A 28 19.03 -12.73 -21.44
N ASP A 29 19.35 -13.28 -22.61
CA ASP A 29 19.54 -12.51 -23.84
C ASP A 29 18.18 -12.06 -24.43
N ASN A 30 18.22 -11.33 -25.54
CA ASN A 30 17.03 -10.85 -26.24
C ASN A 30 16.19 -11.97 -26.90
N LEU A 31 16.74 -13.18 -27.02
CA LEU A 31 16.04 -14.38 -27.50
C LEU A 31 15.43 -15.20 -26.34
N GLY A 32 15.70 -14.81 -25.09
CA GLY A 32 15.25 -15.52 -23.91
C GLY A 32 16.11 -16.71 -23.52
N GLN A 33 17.34 -16.82 -24.05
CA GLN A 33 18.31 -17.82 -23.61
C GLN A 33 18.93 -17.39 -22.29
N ARG A 34 19.02 -18.32 -21.35
CA ARG A 34 19.66 -18.09 -20.05
C ARG A 34 21.16 -18.03 -20.21
N LEU A 35 21.76 -16.91 -19.83
CA LEU A 35 23.19 -16.67 -19.91
C LEU A 35 23.91 -17.04 -18.61
N ALA A 36 23.40 -16.58 -17.48
CA ALA A 36 24.05 -16.76 -16.18
C ALA A 36 23.07 -16.59 -15.02
N GLU A 37 23.52 -16.99 -13.84
CA GLU A 37 22.85 -16.85 -12.56
C GLU A 37 23.81 -16.26 -11.52
N LEU A 38 23.31 -15.46 -10.59
CA LEU A 38 24.07 -14.89 -9.50
C LEU A 38 23.23 -14.84 -8.20
N HIS A 39 23.87 -15.21 -7.09
CA HIS A 39 23.35 -15.03 -5.75
C HIS A 39 24.11 -13.88 -5.06
N VAL A 40 23.38 -12.92 -4.49
CA VAL A 40 23.98 -11.77 -3.78
C VAL A 40 23.29 -11.54 -2.44
N GLN A 41 24.05 -11.12 -1.45
CA GLN A 41 23.52 -10.69 -0.17
C GLN A 41 22.74 -9.37 -0.32
N THR A 42 21.72 -9.15 0.52
CA THR A 42 20.90 -7.93 0.57
C THR A 42 21.63 -6.77 1.24
N THR A 43 22.82 -6.45 0.74
CA THR A 43 23.70 -5.39 1.21
C THR A 43 24.11 -4.48 0.06
N VAL A 44 24.60 -3.27 0.36
CA VAL A 44 25.12 -2.36 -0.66
C VAL A 44 26.23 -3.04 -1.49
N ALA A 45 27.15 -3.76 -0.85
CA ALA A 45 28.21 -4.51 -1.54
C ALA A 45 27.63 -5.60 -2.47
N GLY A 46 26.56 -6.29 -2.03
CA GLY A 46 25.86 -7.26 -2.88
C GLY A 46 25.20 -6.61 -4.09
N TYR A 47 24.62 -5.41 -3.94
CA TYR A 47 24.01 -4.68 -5.06
C TYR A 47 25.05 -4.17 -6.05
N VAL A 48 26.22 -3.70 -5.58
CA VAL A 48 27.35 -3.35 -6.44
C VAL A 48 27.80 -4.57 -7.25
N ARG A 49 27.96 -5.72 -6.60
CA ARG A 49 28.35 -6.99 -7.26
C ARG A 49 27.31 -7.41 -8.31
N LEU A 50 26.00 -7.25 -8.01
CA LEU A 50 24.92 -7.55 -8.94
C LEU A 50 25.02 -6.69 -10.21
N GLU A 51 25.21 -5.39 -10.03
CA GLU A 51 25.35 -4.44 -11.15
C GLU A 51 26.58 -4.74 -12.01
N GLN A 52 27.74 -4.96 -11.39
CA GLN A 52 28.98 -5.32 -12.08
C GLN A 52 28.86 -6.62 -12.84
N TRP A 53 28.24 -7.64 -12.24
CA TRP A 53 27.98 -8.91 -12.92
C TRP A 53 27.04 -8.74 -14.11
N ALA A 54 25.94 -8.00 -13.93
CA ALA A 54 25.00 -7.76 -15.01
C ALA A 54 25.69 -7.04 -16.20
N THR A 55 26.43 -5.98 -15.94
CA THR A 55 27.13 -5.20 -16.97
C THR A 55 28.28 -5.96 -17.64
N SER A 56 28.89 -6.96 -16.96
CA SER A 56 29.90 -7.83 -17.56
C SER A 56 29.35 -8.80 -18.61
N LEU A 57 28.04 -9.09 -18.57
CA LEU A 57 27.39 -10.01 -19.52
C LEU A 57 26.87 -9.30 -20.80
N GLY A 58 26.71 -7.98 -20.76
CA GLY A 58 26.23 -7.21 -21.89
C GLY A 58 25.58 -5.88 -21.49
N THR A 59 24.90 -5.25 -22.45
CA THR A 59 24.14 -4.03 -22.19
C THR A 59 22.83 -4.36 -21.48
N VAL A 60 22.68 -3.95 -20.24
CA VAL A 60 21.46 -4.20 -19.47
C VAL A 60 20.35 -3.26 -19.94
N GLU A 61 19.32 -3.82 -20.56
CA GLU A 61 18.13 -3.07 -20.99
C GLU A 61 17.21 -2.77 -19.79
N VAL A 62 17.00 -3.76 -18.91
CA VAL A 62 16.02 -3.64 -17.81
C VAL A 62 16.24 -4.69 -16.73
N PHE A 63 15.96 -4.31 -15.48
CA PHE A 63 15.85 -5.22 -14.35
C PHE A 63 14.37 -5.46 -14.03
N GLY A 64 13.92 -6.71 -14.09
CA GLY A 64 12.62 -7.18 -13.61
C GLY A 64 12.74 -7.64 -12.16
N ILE A 65 12.06 -6.96 -11.23
CA ILE A 65 12.23 -7.20 -9.80
C ILE A 65 10.91 -7.60 -9.19
N GLU A 66 10.87 -8.76 -8.52
CA GLU A 66 9.73 -9.15 -7.69
C GLU A 66 9.81 -8.47 -6.32
N GLY A 67 8.66 -8.06 -5.76
CA GLY A 67 8.56 -7.57 -4.39
C GLY A 67 9.26 -6.23 -4.13
N THR A 68 9.26 -5.31 -5.07
CA THR A 68 9.86 -3.96 -4.96
C THR A 68 9.33 -3.13 -3.78
N GLY A 69 8.16 -3.47 -3.23
CA GLY A 69 7.60 -2.87 -2.02
C GLY A 69 7.94 -3.59 -0.71
N SER A 70 8.80 -4.61 -0.76
CA SER A 70 9.21 -5.42 0.40
C SER A 70 10.72 -5.72 0.36
N TYR A 71 11.12 -6.96 0.21
CA TYR A 71 12.54 -7.37 0.19
C TYR A 71 13.33 -6.78 -0.98
N GLY A 72 12.69 -6.52 -2.12
CA GLY A 72 13.29 -5.88 -3.29
C GLY A 72 13.45 -4.36 -3.20
N ALA A 73 12.95 -3.71 -2.14
CA ALA A 73 12.97 -2.25 -2.04
C ALA A 73 14.40 -1.67 -2.04
N GLY A 74 15.33 -2.35 -1.38
CA GLY A 74 16.74 -1.92 -1.30
C GLY A 74 17.44 -1.96 -2.65
N VAL A 75 17.40 -3.10 -3.34
CA VAL A 75 17.99 -3.25 -4.65
C VAL A 75 17.32 -2.37 -5.71
N ALA A 76 16.00 -2.21 -5.66
CA ALA A 76 15.28 -1.33 -6.58
C ALA A 76 15.71 0.15 -6.41
N ARG A 77 15.88 0.61 -5.17
CA ARG A 77 16.37 1.96 -4.88
C ARG A 77 17.79 2.15 -5.36
N TYR A 78 18.69 1.21 -5.08
CA TYR A 78 20.09 1.23 -5.52
C TYR A 78 20.18 1.32 -7.04
N LEU A 79 19.54 0.42 -7.78
CA LEU A 79 19.58 0.40 -9.24
C LEU A 79 18.95 1.64 -9.89
N ARG A 80 17.88 2.19 -9.28
CA ARG A 80 17.28 3.44 -9.75
C ARG A 80 18.22 4.63 -9.60
N GLN A 81 18.95 4.75 -8.49
CA GLN A 81 19.96 5.79 -8.28
C GLN A 81 21.10 5.72 -9.31
N ARG A 82 21.30 4.55 -9.91
CA ARG A 82 22.23 4.31 -11.02
C ARG A 82 21.61 4.44 -12.41
N HIS A 83 20.37 4.99 -12.48
CA HIS A 83 19.62 5.24 -13.72
C HIS A 83 19.24 3.98 -14.53
N HIS A 84 19.28 2.80 -13.93
CA HIS A 84 18.79 1.59 -14.58
C HIS A 84 17.25 1.61 -14.74
N ARG A 85 16.77 1.06 -15.86
CA ARG A 85 15.36 0.83 -16.09
C ARG A 85 14.89 -0.35 -15.23
N LEU A 86 13.83 -0.11 -14.43
CA LEU A 86 13.25 -1.11 -13.53
C LEU A 86 11.80 -1.40 -13.90
N VAL A 87 11.44 -2.68 -13.83
CA VAL A 87 10.07 -3.16 -13.98
C VAL A 87 9.68 -3.97 -12.75
N GLU A 88 8.54 -3.63 -12.15
CA GLU A 88 7.95 -4.41 -11.06
C GLU A 88 7.26 -5.64 -11.64
N VAL A 89 7.68 -6.81 -11.19
CA VAL A 89 7.10 -8.08 -11.58
C VAL A 89 6.18 -8.58 -10.48
N ASN A 90 4.93 -8.82 -10.86
CA ASN A 90 3.98 -9.45 -9.95
C ASN A 90 4.24 -10.96 -9.88
N ARG A 91 4.01 -11.54 -8.71
CA ARG A 91 4.10 -12.99 -8.53
C ARG A 91 3.26 -13.73 -9.57
N PRO A 92 3.82 -14.75 -10.23
CA PRO A 92 3.06 -15.61 -11.13
C PRO A 92 1.87 -16.26 -10.39
N ASP A 93 0.84 -16.60 -11.14
CA ASP A 93 -0.31 -17.30 -10.56
C ASP A 93 0.06 -18.72 -10.07
N ARG A 94 -0.83 -19.31 -9.25
CA ARG A 94 -0.60 -20.64 -8.68
C ARG A 94 -0.45 -21.72 -9.75
N ALA A 95 -1.15 -21.62 -10.87
CA ALA A 95 -1.15 -22.64 -11.92
C ALA A 95 0.22 -22.70 -12.62
N THR A 96 0.82 -21.57 -12.91
CA THR A 96 2.17 -21.46 -13.50
C THR A 96 3.23 -22.06 -12.57
N ARG A 97 3.15 -21.75 -11.26
CA ARG A 97 4.06 -22.31 -10.25
C ARG A 97 3.97 -23.82 -10.09
N HIS A 98 2.74 -24.38 -10.15
CA HIS A 98 2.56 -25.85 -10.07
C HIS A 98 3.20 -26.59 -11.25
N ARG A 99 3.27 -25.95 -12.42
CA ARG A 99 3.77 -26.59 -13.64
C ARG A 99 5.30 -26.56 -13.76
N LEU A 100 5.95 -25.51 -13.22
CA LEU A 100 7.40 -25.29 -13.39
C LEU A 100 8.23 -25.68 -12.17
N GLY A 101 7.61 -26.07 -11.05
CA GLY A 101 8.26 -26.27 -9.78
C GLY A 101 8.57 -24.96 -9.05
N LYS A 102 9.25 -25.03 -7.91
CA LYS A 102 9.61 -23.87 -7.09
C LYS A 102 11.09 -23.91 -6.75
N SER A 103 11.86 -22.99 -7.32
CA SER A 103 13.19 -22.63 -6.84
C SER A 103 13.45 -21.15 -7.15
N ASP A 104 14.25 -20.50 -6.34
CA ASP A 104 14.55 -19.08 -6.47
C ASP A 104 15.14 -18.69 -7.86
N PRO A 105 16.04 -19.51 -8.48
CA PRO A 105 16.48 -19.26 -9.86
C PRO A 105 15.37 -19.34 -10.91
N ILE A 106 14.40 -20.25 -10.72
CA ILE A 106 13.26 -20.35 -11.63
C ILE A 106 12.36 -19.11 -11.49
N ASP A 107 12.10 -18.64 -10.26
CA ASP A 107 11.30 -17.44 -10.02
C ASP A 107 12.01 -16.19 -10.59
N ALA A 108 13.34 -16.07 -10.45
CA ALA A 108 14.14 -15.01 -11.07
C ALA A 108 14.10 -15.05 -12.60
N GLU A 109 14.28 -16.24 -13.21
CA GLU A 109 14.18 -16.42 -14.65
C GLU A 109 12.78 -16.06 -15.18
N MET A 110 11.73 -16.48 -14.46
CA MET A 110 10.36 -16.12 -14.81
C MET A 110 10.13 -14.62 -14.77
N ALA A 111 10.73 -13.91 -13.81
CA ALA A 111 10.68 -12.45 -13.76
C ALA A 111 11.29 -11.83 -15.02
N ALA A 112 12.47 -12.29 -15.45
CA ALA A 112 13.11 -11.84 -16.69
C ALA A 112 12.24 -12.13 -17.93
N ARG A 113 11.66 -13.33 -18.05
CA ARG A 113 10.78 -13.73 -19.17
C ARG A 113 9.52 -12.91 -19.26
N LEU A 114 8.88 -12.58 -18.11
CA LEU A 114 7.69 -11.74 -18.07
C LEU A 114 7.97 -10.30 -18.55
N VAL A 115 9.17 -9.79 -18.25
CA VAL A 115 9.62 -8.48 -18.74
C VAL A 115 9.92 -8.54 -20.24
N LEU A 116 10.67 -9.54 -20.68
CA LEU A 116 11.03 -9.73 -22.10
C LEU A 116 9.80 -9.88 -22.97
N ALA A 117 8.78 -10.62 -22.51
CA ALA A 117 7.49 -10.79 -23.18
C ALA A 117 6.58 -9.55 -23.12
N GLY A 118 6.97 -8.46 -22.45
CA GLY A 118 6.15 -7.26 -22.26
C GLY A 118 4.92 -7.45 -21.36
N VAL A 119 4.76 -8.60 -20.73
CA VAL A 119 3.66 -8.91 -19.81
C VAL A 119 3.81 -8.13 -18.50
N ALA A 120 5.03 -8.06 -17.95
CA ALA A 120 5.36 -7.19 -16.84
C ALA A 120 5.80 -5.82 -17.38
N SER A 121 5.08 -4.77 -17.00
CA SER A 121 5.35 -3.39 -17.43
C SER A 121 5.12 -2.38 -16.33
N GLY A 122 4.97 -2.84 -15.08
CA GLY A 122 4.72 -1.98 -13.90
C GLY A 122 5.97 -1.18 -13.53
N THR A 123 5.83 0.13 -13.36
CA THR A 123 6.90 0.95 -12.79
C THR A 123 6.88 0.80 -11.27
N PRO A 124 7.98 0.42 -10.60
CA PRO A 124 8.04 0.35 -9.14
C PRO A 124 7.79 1.70 -8.50
N LYS A 125 7.24 1.72 -7.27
CA LYS A 125 7.21 2.94 -6.46
C LYS A 125 8.64 3.38 -6.15
N THR A 126 8.87 4.70 -6.07
CA THR A 126 10.22 5.21 -5.75
C THR A 126 10.63 4.84 -4.33
N GLY A 127 9.72 4.94 -3.38
CA GLY A 127 9.94 4.51 -1.99
C GLY A 127 11.01 5.33 -1.24
N ASP A 128 11.18 6.60 -1.60
CA ASP A 128 12.17 7.53 -1.05
C ASP A 128 11.63 8.96 -0.82
N GLY A 129 10.38 9.22 -1.17
CA GLY A 129 9.72 10.52 -1.07
C GLY A 129 8.74 10.65 0.11
N PRO A 130 7.95 11.75 0.12
CA PRO A 130 6.96 12.02 1.15
C PRO A 130 5.91 10.92 1.32
N VAL A 131 5.61 10.18 0.25
CA VAL A 131 4.63 9.08 0.30
C VAL A 131 5.19 7.88 1.08
N GLU A 132 6.50 7.61 1.01
CA GLU A 132 7.12 6.59 1.85
C GLU A 132 7.11 7.01 3.33
N MET A 133 7.34 8.29 3.63
CA MET A 133 7.19 8.81 4.99
C MET A 133 5.75 8.59 5.51
N LEU A 134 4.74 8.91 4.68
CA LEU A 134 3.33 8.64 4.99
C LEU A 134 3.06 7.14 5.20
N ARG A 135 3.69 6.26 4.42
CA ARG A 135 3.52 4.80 4.57
C ARG A 135 4.01 4.32 5.93
N LEU A 136 5.16 4.79 6.38
CA LEU A 136 5.74 4.45 7.69
C LEU A 136 4.86 4.97 8.84
N LEU A 137 4.42 6.23 8.79
CA LEU A 137 3.53 6.80 9.78
C LEU A 137 2.17 6.07 9.81
N LYS A 138 1.63 5.69 8.65
CA LYS A 138 0.40 4.89 8.59
C LYS A 138 0.57 3.50 9.20
N LEU A 139 1.74 2.87 9.05
CA LEU A 139 2.04 1.60 9.70
C LEU A 139 2.02 1.73 11.22
N ALA A 140 2.70 2.74 11.76
CA ALA A 140 2.72 3.03 13.19
C ALA A 140 1.32 3.31 13.73
N LYS A 141 0.58 4.22 13.08
CA LYS A 141 -0.79 4.57 13.45
C LYS A 141 -1.72 3.37 13.45
N ASP A 142 -1.72 2.57 12.40
CA ASP A 142 -2.60 1.40 12.27
C ASP A 142 -2.31 0.36 13.38
N SER A 143 -1.03 0.18 13.74
CA SER A 143 -0.60 -0.66 14.85
C SER A 143 -1.13 -0.12 16.19
N ALA A 144 -0.93 1.17 16.47
CA ALA A 144 -1.39 1.82 17.69
C ALA A 144 -2.92 1.75 17.82
N VAL A 145 -3.67 2.03 16.77
CA VAL A 145 -5.16 1.94 16.75
C VAL A 145 -5.62 0.51 17.04
N LYS A 146 -4.98 -0.50 16.45
CA LYS A 146 -5.30 -1.91 16.70
C LYS A 146 -5.05 -2.28 18.16
N THR A 147 -3.90 -1.89 18.69
CA THR A 147 -3.51 -2.18 20.09
C THR A 147 -4.40 -1.44 21.08
N ARG A 148 -4.77 -0.18 20.80
CA ARG A 148 -5.73 0.59 21.62
C ARG A 148 -7.10 -0.08 21.66
N THR A 149 -7.59 -0.57 20.53
CA THR A 149 -8.85 -1.32 20.46
C THR A 149 -8.76 -2.63 21.25
N GLN A 150 -7.65 -3.34 21.14
CA GLN A 150 -7.39 -4.56 21.91
C GLN A 150 -7.39 -4.29 23.41
N SER A 151 -6.74 -3.21 23.89
CA SER A 151 -6.73 -2.83 25.30
C SER A 151 -8.15 -2.59 25.82
N MET A 152 -9.01 -1.89 25.06
CA MET A 152 -10.42 -1.69 25.42
C MET A 152 -11.19 -3.01 25.54
N ASN A 153 -10.99 -3.93 24.59
CA ASN A 153 -11.66 -5.24 24.63
C ASN A 153 -11.19 -6.07 25.81
N GLN A 154 -9.90 -6.02 26.15
CA GLN A 154 -9.33 -6.69 27.33
C GLN A 154 -9.89 -6.10 28.63
N ILE A 155 -10.02 -4.77 28.74
CA ILE A 155 -10.66 -4.12 29.90
C ILE A 155 -12.08 -4.67 30.10
N LYS A 156 -12.88 -4.70 29.02
CA LYS A 156 -14.25 -5.24 29.09
C LYS A 156 -14.27 -6.72 29.48
N ALA A 157 -13.34 -7.52 28.98
CA ALA A 157 -13.24 -8.93 29.34
C ALA A 157 -12.89 -9.13 30.83
N VAL A 158 -11.95 -8.35 31.38
CA VAL A 158 -11.61 -8.40 32.80
C VAL A 158 -12.79 -8.00 33.66
N ILE A 159 -13.57 -6.98 33.27
CA ILE A 159 -14.76 -6.55 34.03
C ILE A 159 -15.83 -7.64 34.06
N VAL A 160 -16.03 -8.36 32.96
CA VAL A 160 -17.03 -9.46 32.90
C VAL A 160 -16.73 -10.56 33.92
N THR A 161 -15.46 -10.86 34.18
CA THR A 161 -15.03 -11.91 35.11
C THR A 161 -14.69 -11.38 36.52
N ALA A 162 -14.83 -10.08 36.76
CA ALA A 162 -14.56 -9.45 38.04
C ALA A 162 -15.65 -9.77 39.10
N THR A 163 -15.32 -9.50 40.40
CA THR A 163 -16.31 -9.59 41.47
C THR A 163 -17.50 -8.65 41.23
N ALA A 164 -18.66 -8.99 41.80
CA ALA A 164 -19.88 -8.21 41.63
C ALA A 164 -19.66 -6.73 42.02
N GLU A 165 -19.01 -6.49 43.19
CA GLU A 165 -18.74 -5.14 43.68
C GLU A 165 -17.88 -4.33 42.68
N LEU A 166 -16.81 -4.92 42.15
CA LEU A 166 -15.95 -4.23 41.17
C LEU A 166 -16.70 -3.95 39.87
N ARG A 167 -17.49 -4.92 39.40
CA ARG A 167 -18.30 -4.79 38.21
C ARG A 167 -19.34 -3.67 38.37
N ASP A 168 -20.03 -3.62 39.53
CA ASP A 168 -21.06 -2.63 39.82
C ASP A 168 -20.48 -1.20 39.87
N THR A 169 -19.24 -1.03 40.41
CA THR A 169 -18.55 0.27 40.40
C THR A 169 -18.22 0.80 39.03
N LEU A 170 -18.19 -0.07 38.00
CA LEU A 170 -17.85 0.27 36.61
C LEU A 170 -19.07 0.21 35.68
N ALA A 171 -20.20 -0.24 36.18
CA ALA A 171 -21.44 -0.38 35.41
C ALA A 171 -21.94 0.98 34.90
N GLY A 172 -22.53 1.00 33.71
CA GLY A 172 -23.13 2.20 33.11
C GLY A 172 -22.16 3.28 32.66
N LEU A 173 -20.85 3.14 32.90
CA LEU A 173 -19.84 4.12 32.46
C LEU A 173 -19.65 4.09 30.93
N ARG A 174 -19.61 5.28 30.30
CA ARG A 174 -19.18 5.40 28.90
C ARG A 174 -17.70 5.05 28.77
N ASN A 175 -17.26 4.62 27.58
CA ASN A 175 -15.88 4.15 27.37
C ASN A 175 -14.81 5.11 27.87
N THR A 176 -14.95 6.42 27.69
CA THR A 176 -14.00 7.44 28.21
C THR A 176 -13.96 7.43 29.73
N GLN A 177 -15.12 7.53 30.38
CA GLN A 177 -15.24 7.49 31.85
C GLN A 177 -14.70 6.18 32.43
N LEU A 178 -14.93 5.05 31.74
CA LEU A 178 -14.43 3.74 32.12
C LEU A 178 -12.89 3.72 32.12
N ILE A 179 -12.26 4.23 31.05
CA ILE A 179 -10.81 4.32 30.96
C ILE A 179 -10.24 5.18 32.09
N ASP A 180 -10.79 6.39 32.29
CA ASP A 180 -10.33 7.32 33.34
C ASP A 180 -10.46 6.69 34.71
N ARG A 181 -11.59 6.03 35.01
CA ARG A 181 -11.83 5.33 36.27
C ARG A 181 -10.84 4.18 36.48
N CYS A 182 -10.61 3.35 35.46
CA CYS A 182 -9.64 2.25 35.55
C CYS A 182 -8.20 2.77 35.70
N ALA A 183 -7.81 3.81 34.98
CA ALA A 183 -6.48 4.42 35.10
C ALA A 183 -6.19 4.99 36.51
N ALA A 184 -7.24 5.48 37.17
CA ALA A 184 -7.17 6.06 38.52
C ALA A 184 -7.15 5.01 39.67
N PHE A 185 -7.30 3.72 39.40
CA PHE A 185 -7.28 2.70 40.43
C PHE A 185 -5.96 2.72 41.23
N ARG A 186 -6.06 2.51 42.53
CA ARG A 186 -4.95 2.33 43.50
C ARG A 186 -5.09 0.96 44.14
N PRO A 187 -4.62 -0.11 43.52
CA PRO A 187 -4.93 -1.50 43.94
C PRO A 187 -4.35 -1.92 45.27
N GLY A 188 -3.37 -1.20 45.82
CA GLY A 188 -2.65 -1.61 47.03
C GLY A 188 -1.82 -2.90 46.81
N PRO A 189 -1.52 -3.67 47.89
CA PRO A 189 -0.87 -4.97 47.80
C PRO A 189 -1.71 -5.97 46.98
N LEU A 190 -1.06 -6.74 46.12
CA LEU A 190 -1.73 -7.69 45.21
C LEU A 190 -2.01 -9.04 45.87
N THR A 191 -2.71 -9.00 47.01
CA THR A 191 -3.00 -10.18 47.85
C THR A 191 -4.37 -10.79 47.57
N SER A 192 -5.18 -10.22 46.68
CA SER A 192 -6.51 -10.72 46.34
C SER A 192 -6.77 -10.63 44.86
N GLY A 193 -7.70 -11.47 44.31
CA GLY A 193 -8.12 -11.43 42.94
C GLY A 193 -8.66 -10.06 42.52
N THR A 194 -9.41 -9.36 43.39
CA THR A 194 -9.92 -8.01 43.16
C THR A 194 -8.77 -6.98 43.04
N ALA A 195 -7.74 -7.07 43.92
CA ALA A 195 -6.59 -6.19 43.82
C ALA A 195 -5.81 -6.38 42.52
N VAL A 196 -5.61 -7.64 42.12
CA VAL A 196 -4.98 -7.98 40.82
C VAL A 196 -5.84 -7.52 39.65
N ALA A 197 -7.16 -7.69 39.69
CA ALA A 197 -8.06 -7.20 38.67
C ALA A 197 -7.98 -5.67 38.51
N LYS A 198 -8.04 -4.91 39.60
CA LYS A 198 -7.86 -3.43 39.61
C LYS A 198 -6.50 -3.02 39.05
N TYR A 199 -5.43 -3.75 39.40
CA TYR A 199 -4.09 -3.48 38.87
C TYR A 199 -4.02 -3.71 37.35
N THR A 200 -4.56 -4.84 36.89
CA THR A 200 -4.61 -5.17 35.43
C THR A 200 -5.42 -4.13 34.66
N LEU A 201 -6.61 -3.76 35.18
CA LEU A 201 -7.44 -2.71 34.56
C LEU A 201 -6.70 -1.38 34.48
N ARG A 202 -5.95 -1.00 35.52
CA ARG A 202 -5.12 0.21 35.52
C ARG A 202 -4.04 0.17 34.44
N LEU A 203 -3.31 -0.95 34.29
CA LEU A 203 -2.27 -1.10 33.29
C LEU A 203 -2.84 -1.00 31.86
N LEU A 204 -3.96 -1.69 31.59
CA LEU A 204 -4.63 -1.66 30.30
C LEU A 204 -5.18 -0.26 29.97
N ALA A 205 -5.76 0.44 30.97
CA ALA A 205 -6.28 1.79 30.79
C ALA A 205 -5.17 2.80 30.52
N LYS A 206 -4.06 2.75 31.26
CA LYS A 206 -2.90 3.60 30.96
C LYS A 206 -2.36 3.38 29.57
N ARG A 207 -2.15 2.11 29.18
CA ARG A 207 -1.74 1.76 27.80
C ARG A 207 -2.71 2.33 26.77
N HIS A 208 -4.03 2.27 27.03
CA HIS A 208 -5.04 2.84 26.12
C HIS A 208 -4.88 4.35 25.96
N LEU A 209 -4.60 5.08 27.04
CA LEU A 209 -4.36 6.53 27.04
C LEU A 209 -3.06 6.88 26.29
N ASP A 210 -1.96 6.18 26.63
CA ASP A 210 -0.65 6.41 25.98
C ASP A 210 -0.72 6.20 24.46
N LEU A 211 -1.39 5.12 24.00
CA LEU A 211 -1.65 4.89 22.59
C LEU A 211 -2.54 5.97 21.95
N GLY A 212 -3.43 6.58 22.75
CA GLY A 212 -4.22 7.73 22.31
C GLY A 212 -3.36 8.95 21.98
N LEU A 213 -2.37 9.24 22.82
CA LEU A 213 -1.41 10.33 22.61
C LEU A 213 -0.49 10.04 21.40
N GLU A 214 0.00 8.81 21.28
CA GLU A 214 0.81 8.37 20.12
C GLU A 214 0.03 8.56 18.81
N ILE A 215 -1.21 8.10 18.76
CA ILE A 215 -2.08 8.24 17.57
C ILE A 215 -2.25 9.73 17.21
N ALA A 216 -2.52 10.59 18.18
CA ALA A 216 -2.71 12.01 17.94
C ALA A 216 -1.45 12.68 17.39
N ALA A 217 -0.28 12.36 17.93
CA ALA A 217 1.01 12.88 17.43
C ALA A 217 1.27 12.44 15.98
N VAL A 218 1.05 11.16 15.68
CA VAL A 218 1.21 10.63 14.31
C VAL A 218 0.19 11.25 13.35
N GLU A 219 -1.04 11.51 13.78
CA GLU A 219 -2.06 12.20 12.96
C GLU A 219 -1.64 13.60 12.55
N LEU A 220 -1.02 14.37 13.44
CA LEU A 220 -0.49 15.71 13.11
C LEU A 220 0.60 15.63 12.03
N GLU A 221 1.52 14.68 12.13
CA GLU A 221 2.57 14.52 11.12
C GLU A 221 2.01 14.03 9.77
N ILE A 222 1.01 13.15 9.78
CA ILE A 222 0.30 12.74 8.55
C ILE A 222 -0.37 13.95 7.91
N GLU A 223 -1.05 14.80 8.68
CA GLU A 223 -1.72 15.99 8.16
C GLU A 223 -0.71 16.97 7.54
N ARG A 224 0.40 17.23 8.23
CA ARG A 224 1.49 18.07 7.73
C ARG A 224 2.05 17.56 6.40
N LEU A 225 2.37 16.26 6.32
CA LEU A 225 2.92 15.67 5.09
C LEU A 225 1.93 15.67 3.94
N VAL A 226 0.64 15.40 4.19
CA VAL A 226 -0.40 15.46 3.15
C VAL A 226 -0.58 16.88 2.64
N SER A 227 -0.54 17.87 3.53
CA SER A 227 -0.67 19.29 3.15
C SER A 227 0.48 19.77 2.25
N VAL A 228 1.66 19.16 2.37
CA VAL A 228 2.80 19.43 1.49
C VAL A 228 2.72 18.61 0.19
N ALA A 229 2.48 17.31 0.30
CA ALA A 229 2.55 16.40 -0.84
C ALA A 229 1.37 16.52 -1.82
N ALA A 230 0.16 16.79 -1.32
CA ALA A 230 -1.05 16.85 -2.13
C ALA A 230 -2.17 17.65 -1.45
N PRO A 231 -1.99 18.98 -1.25
CA PRO A 231 -2.97 19.82 -0.55
C PRO A 231 -4.36 19.79 -1.19
N ALA A 232 -4.45 19.64 -2.50
CA ALA A 232 -5.72 19.57 -3.22
C ALA A 232 -6.59 18.35 -2.84
N LEU A 233 -6.00 17.28 -2.31
CA LEU A 233 -6.77 16.14 -1.81
C LEU A 233 -7.61 16.50 -0.57
N LEU A 234 -7.18 17.46 0.24
CA LEU A 234 -7.91 17.91 1.43
C LEU A 234 -9.19 18.67 1.08
N ASN A 235 -9.31 19.16 -0.16
CA ASN A 235 -10.52 19.82 -0.67
C ASN A 235 -11.59 18.83 -1.16
N VAL A 236 -11.26 17.54 -1.27
CA VAL A 236 -12.22 16.51 -1.69
C VAL A 236 -13.24 16.26 -0.58
N PHE A 237 -14.50 16.55 -0.85
CA PHE A 237 -15.56 16.40 0.14
C PHE A 237 -15.63 14.96 0.70
N GLY A 238 -15.52 14.84 2.02
CA GLY A 238 -15.52 13.56 2.72
C GLY A 238 -14.16 12.87 2.82
N LEU A 239 -13.09 13.50 2.35
CA LEU A 239 -11.72 13.01 2.48
C LEU A 239 -10.96 13.87 3.51
N LYS A 240 -10.41 13.24 4.54
CA LYS A 240 -9.51 13.85 5.52
C LYS A 240 -8.07 13.36 5.30
N ALA A 241 -7.10 14.00 5.97
CA ALA A 241 -5.68 13.72 5.83
C ALA A 241 -5.33 12.22 5.95
N ASP A 242 -5.91 11.50 6.88
CA ASP A 242 -5.69 10.05 7.04
C ASP A 242 -6.09 9.23 5.81
N GLY A 243 -7.22 9.57 5.21
CA GLY A 243 -7.69 8.94 3.97
C GLY A 243 -6.85 9.37 2.76
N ALA A 244 -6.47 10.65 2.67
CA ALA A 244 -5.60 11.18 1.63
C ALA A 244 -4.24 10.49 1.66
N ALA A 245 -3.62 10.36 2.85
CA ALA A 245 -2.38 9.61 3.03
C ALA A 245 -2.50 8.17 2.51
N ARG A 246 -3.62 7.48 2.79
CA ARG A 246 -3.83 6.12 2.30
C ARG A 246 -3.88 6.05 0.77
N LEU A 247 -4.57 6.99 0.12
CA LEU A 247 -4.65 7.04 -1.34
C LEU A 247 -3.30 7.40 -1.98
N LEU A 248 -2.53 8.31 -1.35
CA LEU A 248 -1.16 8.63 -1.76
C LEU A 248 -0.23 7.42 -1.65
N VAL A 249 -0.25 6.69 -0.53
CA VAL A 249 0.53 5.45 -0.35
C VAL A 249 0.18 4.41 -1.40
N THR A 250 -1.10 4.31 -1.78
CA THR A 250 -1.54 3.41 -2.85
C THR A 250 -1.01 3.85 -4.21
N ALA A 251 -1.04 5.15 -4.52
CA ALA A 251 -0.54 5.71 -5.77
C ALA A 251 0.99 5.61 -5.91
N GLY A 252 1.75 5.97 -4.87
CA GLY A 252 3.21 6.07 -4.87
C GLY A 252 3.70 7.48 -5.16
N ASP A 253 5.00 7.75 -4.95
CA ASP A 253 5.63 9.06 -5.15
C ASP A 253 5.80 9.45 -6.62
N ASN A 254 5.90 8.47 -7.52
CA ASN A 254 6.16 8.70 -8.94
C ASN A 254 4.86 8.90 -9.75
N PRO A 255 4.51 10.11 -10.18
CA PRO A 255 3.22 10.41 -10.82
C PRO A 255 3.03 9.68 -12.16
N GLY A 256 4.11 9.42 -12.90
CA GLY A 256 4.08 8.66 -14.16
C GLY A 256 3.72 7.19 -14.04
N ARG A 257 3.75 6.63 -12.82
CA ARG A 257 3.43 5.22 -12.56
C ARG A 257 1.98 4.88 -12.90
N LEU A 258 1.06 5.76 -12.60
CA LEU A 258 -0.37 5.57 -12.87
C LEU A 258 -0.74 6.12 -14.25
N ARG A 259 -0.76 5.25 -15.25
CA ARG A 259 -0.97 5.63 -16.66
C ARG A 259 -2.39 6.13 -16.97
N SER A 260 -3.41 5.68 -16.22
CA SER A 260 -4.80 6.03 -16.47
C SER A 260 -5.65 5.97 -15.19
N GLU A 261 -6.80 6.65 -15.25
CA GLU A 261 -7.84 6.59 -14.23
C GLU A 261 -8.34 5.15 -14.00
N ALA A 262 -8.42 4.35 -15.07
CA ALA A 262 -8.82 2.95 -14.99
C ALA A 262 -7.77 2.11 -14.22
N ALA A 263 -6.48 2.39 -14.41
CA ALA A 263 -5.38 1.75 -13.67
C ALA A 263 -5.45 2.09 -12.17
N PHE A 264 -5.69 3.36 -11.83
CA PHE A 264 -5.87 3.77 -10.42
C PHE A 264 -7.10 3.12 -9.79
N ALA A 265 -8.22 3.07 -10.51
CA ALA A 265 -9.43 2.41 -10.01
C ALA A 265 -9.24 0.89 -9.82
N ALA A 266 -8.48 0.24 -10.71
CA ALA A 266 -8.12 -1.17 -10.56
C ALA A 266 -7.24 -1.39 -9.33
N LEU A 267 -6.23 -0.53 -9.13
CA LEU A 267 -5.36 -0.53 -7.96
C LEU A 267 -6.14 -0.35 -6.65
N CYS A 268 -7.17 0.51 -6.64
CA CYS A 268 -8.09 0.70 -5.51
C CYS A 268 -9.20 -0.36 -5.41
N GLY A 269 -9.25 -1.36 -6.29
CA GLY A 269 -10.31 -2.36 -6.32
C GLY A 269 -11.71 -1.79 -6.57
N SER A 270 -11.80 -0.66 -7.27
CA SER A 270 -13.08 0.03 -7.57
C SER A 270 -13.50 -0.06 -9.03
N ASN A 271 -12.71 -0.69 -9.89
CA ASN A 271 -13.07 -0.95 -11.28
C ASN A 271 -14.11 -2.09 -11.40
N PRO A 272 -15.02 -2.02 -12.38
CA PRO A 272 -15.90 -3.13 -12.70
C PRO A 272 -15.11 -4.29 -13.32
N VAL A 273 -15.40 -5.52 -12.87
CA VAL A 273 -14.87 -6.74 -13.49
C VAL A 273 -15.99 -7.39 -14.29
N PRO A 274 -15.87 -7.56 -15.61
CA PRO A 274 -16.90 -8.22 -16.42
C PRO A 274 -17.23 -9.62 -15.88
N ALA A 275 -18.51 -9.92 -15.82
CA ALA A 275 -19.04 -11.23 -15.43
C ALA A 275 -20.26 -11.58 -16.30
N SER A 276 -20.12 -11.30 -17.59
CA SER A 276 -21.17 -11.45 -18.59
C SER A 276 -21.13 -12.83 -19.22
N SER A 277 -22.28 -13.39 -19.53
CA SER A 277 -22.42 -14.59 -20.33
C SER A 277 -23.62 -14.45 -21.27
N GLY A 278 -23.45 -14.72 -22.56
CA GLY A 278 -24.50 -14.60 -23.57
C GLY A 278 -25.15 -13.20 -23.56
N LYS A 279 -26.48 -13.15 -23.44
CA LYS A 279 -27.28 -11.91 -23.46
C LYS A 279 -27.23 -11.09 -22.17
N THR A 280 -26.59 -11.60 -21.11
CA THR A 280 -26.58 -10.93 -19.78
C THR A 280 -25.26 -10.19 -19.56
N GLN A 281 -25.32 -8.85 -19.46
CA GLN A 281 -24.18 -8.03 -19.12
C GLN A 281 -24.19 -7.74 -17.61
N ARG A 282 -23.23 -8.28 -16.88
CA ARG A 282 -23.05 -8.06 -15.43
C ARG A 282 -21.61 -7.71 -15.11
N HIS A 283 -21.43 -7.08 -13.96
CA HIS A 283 -20.13 -6.78 -13.41
C HIS A 283 -20.05 -7.29 -11.97
N ARG A 284 -18.96 -7.95 -11.63
CA ARG A 284 -18.66 -8.39 -10.27
C ARG A 284 -17.70 -7.42 -9.59
N LEU A 285 -17.61 -7.54 -8.26
CA LEU A 285 -16.66 -6.81 -7.44
C LEU A 285 -15.21 -7.23 -7.80
N ASN A 286 -14.33 -6.26 -7.99
CA ASN A 286 -12.89 -6.53 -8.02
C ASN A 286 -12.42 -6.83 -6.58
N ARG A 287 -11.93 -8.05 -6.34
CA ARG A 287 -11.35 -8.48 -5.06
C ARG A 287 -9.84 -8.34 -5.01
N GLY A 288 -9.22 -8.04 -6.14
CA GLY A 288 -7.82 -7.65 -6.25
C GLY A 288 -7.62 -6.19 -5.86
N GLY A 289 -6.61 -5.58 -5.73
CA GLY A 289 -6.36 -4.19 -5.37
C GLY A 289 -6.25 -3.94 -3.88
N ASP A 290 -5.89 -2.72 -3.56
CA ASP A 290 -5.62 -2.27 -2.20
C ASP A 290 -6.93 -2.15 -1.39
N ARG A 291 -7.09 -3.03 -0.39
CA ARG A 291 -8.25 -3.04 0.50
C ARG A 291 -8.40 -1.77 1.32
N GLN A 292 -7.29 -1.14 1.70
CA GLN A 292 -7.30 0.08 2.51
C GLN A 292 -7.73 1.28 1.65
N ALA A 293 -7.24 1.37 0.41
CA ALA A 293 -7.70 2.36 -0.55
C ALA A 293 -9.20 2.16 -0.85
N ASN A 294 -9.64 0.92 -1.07
CA ASN A 294 -11.06 0.61 -1.27
C ASN A 294 -11.93 1.03 -0.09
N ALA A 295 -11.49 0.76 1.15
CA ALA A 295 -12.18 1.17 2.37
C ALA A 295 -12.22 2.71 2.50
N THR A 296 -11.17 3.40 2.08
CA THR A 296 -11.13 4.87 2.05
C THR A 296 -12.16 5.43 1.06
N LEU A 297 -12.19 4.94 -0.18
CA LEU A 297 -13.20 5.32 -1.16
C LEU A 297 -14.62 5.04 -0.67
N HIS A 298 -14.83 3.91 0.00
CA HIS A 298 -16.12 3.57 0.59
C HIS A 298 -16.53 4.57 1.68
N ARG A 299 -15.62 4.95 2.56
CA ARG A 299 -15.84 5.94 3.62
C ARG A 299 -16.23 7.30 3.07
N ILE A 300 -15.54 7.77 2.02
CA ILE A 300 -15.88 9.02 1.32
C ILE A 300 -17.31 8.96 0.79
N VAL A 301 -17.69 7.86 0.14
CA VAL A 301 -19.06 7.69 -0.38
C VAL A 301 -20.09 7.68 0.74
N VAL A 302 -19.84 7.03 1.87
CA VAL A 302 -20.75 7.03 3.03
C VAL A 302 -20.95 8.43 3.58
N VAL A 303 -19.87 9.22 3.72
CA VAL A 303 -19.94 10.62 4.16
C VAL A 303 -20.74 11.46 3.16
N ARG A 304 -20.49 11.29 1.86
CA ARG A 304 -21.21 12.01 0.79
C ARG A 304 -22.70 11.65 0.73
N LEU A 305 -23.05 10.41 0.94
CA LEU A 305 -24.46 9.98 1.01
C LEU A 305 -25.21 10.64 2.18
N ARG A 306 -24.49 10.98 3.25
CA ARG A 306 -25.09 11.66 4.40
C ARG A 306 -25.20 13.17 4.23
N TRP A 307 -24.22 13.80 3.57
CA TRP A 307 -24.05 15.26 3.63
C TRP A 307 -23.95 15.96 2.27
N HIS A 308 -23.84 15.24 1.14
CA HIS A 308 -23.60 15.82 -0.17
C HIS A 308 -24.86 15.70 -1.06
N PRO A 309 -25.59 16.80 -1.34
CA PRO A 309 -26.86 16.75 -2.03
C PRO A 309 -26.83 16.08 -3.41
N ALA A 310 -25.78 16.34 -4.22
CA ALA A 310 -25.64 15.74 -5.54
C ALA A 310 -25.48 14.20 -5.46
N THR A 311 -24.75 13.69 -4.46
CA THR A 311 -24.60 12.24 -4.24
C THR A 311 -25.92 11.60 -3.78
N GLN A 312 -26.68 12.29 -2.94
CA GLN A 312 -28.02 11.84 -2.52
C GLN A 312 -28.99 11.82 -3.72
N GLY A 313 -28.97 12.84 -4.57
CA GLY A 313 -29.74 12.89 -5.80
C GLY A 313 -29.41 11.74 -6.75
N TYR A 314 -28.11 11.46 -6.95
CA TYR A 314 -27.66 10.30 -7.72
C TYR A 314 -28.21 8.99 -7.13
N MET A 315 -28.09 8.79 -5.82
CA MET A 315 -28.60 7.59 -5.15
C MET A 315 -30.08 7.38 -5.38
N ARG A 316 -30.92 8.43 -5.18
CA ARG A 316 -32.37 8.38 -5.39
C ARG A 316 -32.72 8.00 -6.81
N ARG A 317 -32.12 8.66 -7.81
CA ARG A 317 -32.33 8.35 -9.23
C ARG A 317 -31.99 6.90 -9.57
N ARG A 318 -30.84 6.42 -9.12
CA ARG A 318 -30.40 5.06 -9.44
C ARG A 318 -31.24 3.97 -8.75
N LEU A 319 -31.79 4.26 -7.56
CA LEU A 319 -32.74 3.37 -6.90
C LEU A 319 -34.06 3.31 -7.69
N ALA A 320 -34.56 4.45 -8.19
CA ALA A 320 -35.76 4.50 -9.05
C ALA A 320 -35.55 3.72 -10.37
N GLU A 321 -34.31 3.65 -10.88
CA GLU A 321 -33.94 2.81 -12.04
C GLU A 321 -33.76 1.31 -11.70
N GLY A 322 -34.10 0.90 -10.47
CA GLY A 322 -34.05 -0.49 -10.03
C GLY A 322 -32.66 -1.01 -9.62
N LYS A 323 -31.65 -0.15 -9.47
CA LYS A 323 -30.31 -0.58 -8.99
C LYS A 323 -30.29 -0.77 -7.48
N SER A 324 -29.58 -1.81 -7.05
CA SER A 324 -29.36 -2.07 -5.63
C SER A 324 -28.36 -1.07 -5.00
N LYS A 325 -28.51 -0.83 -3.68
CA LYS A 325 -27.56 0.02 -2.92
C LYS A 325 -26.08 -0.40 -3.10
N PRO A 326 -25.72 -1.70 -3.03
CA PRO A 326 -24.34 -2.11 -3.28
C PRO A 326 -23.80 -1.76 -4.67
N GLU A 327 -24.64 -1.82 -5.71
CA GLU A 327 -24.25 -1.43 -7.07
C GLU A 327 -24.00 0.06 -7.17
N ILE A 328 -24.92 0.87 -6.59
CA ILE A 328 -24.78 2.33 -6.56
C ILE A 328 -23.50 2.73 -5.80
N MET A 329 -23.23 2.10 -4.66
CA MET A 329 -21.98 2.31 -3.90
C MET A 329 -20.74 2.03 -4.74
N ARG A 330 -20.73 0.97 -5.57
CA ARG A 330 -19.63 0.67 -6.48
C ARG A 330 -19.45 1.76 -7.53
N CYS A 331 -20.54 2.22 -8.14
CA CYS A 331 -20.50 3.34 -9.09
C CYS A 331 -19.95 4.62 -8.44
N LEU A 332 -20.43 4.97 -7.26
CA LEU A 332 -19.98 6.16 -6.53
C LEU A 332 -18.48 6.07 -6.16
N LYS A 333 -18.00 4.91 -5.70
CA LYS A 333 -16.56 4.71 -5.47
C LYS A 333 -15.74 4.94 -6.74
N ARG A 334 -16.25 4.52 -7.89
CA ARG A 334 -15.59 4.72 -9.17
C ARG A 334 -15.51 6.21 -9.54
N TYR A 335 -16.57 6.99 -9.28
CA TYR A 335 -16.54 8.44 -9.46
C TYR A 335 -15.55 9.14 -8.52
N VAL A 336 -15.52 8.75 -7.25
CA VAL A 336 -14.53 9.28 -6.30
C VAL A 336 -13.10 8.93 -6.73
N ALA A 337 -12.86 7.70 -7.22
CA ALA A 337 -11.54 7.31 -7.73
C ALA A 337 -11.12 8.19 -8.92
N ARG A 338 -12.05 8.55 -9.82
CA ARG A 338 -11.80 9.47 -10.95
C ARG A 338 -11.42 10.87 -10.46
N GLU A 339 -12.17 11.41 -9.52
CA GLU A 339 -11.91 12.71 -8.91
C GLU A 339 -10.52 12.76 -8.24
N VAL A 340 -10.21 11.75 -7.43
CA VAL A 340 -8.90 11.63 -6.78
C VAL A 340 -7.77 11.49 -7.80
N PHE A 341 -7.95 10.67 -8.84
CA PHE A 341 -6.93 10.48 -9.87
C PHE A 341 -6.62 11.79 -10.61
N ALA A 342 -7.62 12.60 -10.93
CA ALA A 342 -7.43 13.90 -11.57
C ALA A 342 -6.56 14.85 -10.73
N ILE A 343 -6.65 14.76 -9.40
CA ILE A 343 -5.82 15.54 -8.47
C ILE A 343 -4.40 14.97 -8.38
N LEU A 344 -4.27 13.64 -8.33
CA LEU A 344 -2.96 12.98 -8.23
C LEU A 344 -2.12 13.11 -9.50
N ARG A 345 -2.76 13.31 -10.64
CA ARG A 345 -2.11 13.52 -11.94
C ARG A 345 -2.65 14.81 -12.57
N PRO A 346 -2.12 15.98 -12.17
CA PRO A 346 -2.50 17.25 -12.80
C PRO A 346 -2.26 17.18 -14.33
N PRO A 347 -3.06 17.90 -15.14
CA PRO A 347 -2.90 17.94 -16.59
C PRO A 347 -1.47 18.32 -17.00
N ALA A 348 -0.99 17.76 -18.11
CA ALA A 348 0.38 17.91 -18.60
C ALA A 348 0.85 19.38 -18.69
N ALA A 349 -0.04 20.33 -18.95
CA ALA A 349 0.25 21.76 -18.98
C ALA A 349 0.73 22.33 -17.62
N ILE A 350 0.21 21.82 -16.50
CA ILE A 350 0.65 22.26 -15.16
C ILE A 350 1.97 21.59 -14.78
N GLN A 351 2.21 20.40 -15.28
CA GLN A 351 3.46 19.66 -15.05
C GLN A 351 4.64 20.32 -15.79
N GLN A 352 4.44 20.83 -17.01
CA GLN A 352 5.46 21.57 -17.74
C GLN A 352 5.90 22.84 -17.01
N VAL A 353 4.97 23.61 -16.45
CA VAL A 353 5.28 24.81 -15.67
C VAL A 353 6.05 24.47 -14.38
N ALA A 354 5.71 23.38 -13.71
CA ALA A 354 6.41 22.93 -12.51
C ALA A 354 7.84 22.43 -12.83
N ASP A 355 8.01 21.71 -13.94
CA ASP A 355 9.32 21.23 -14.40
C ASP A 355 10.20 22.37 -14.93
N GLU A 356 9.63 23.41 -15.52
CA GLU A 356 10.36 24.63 -15.93
C GLU A 356 10.83 25.46 -14.74
N VAL A 357 10.01 25.60 -13.69
CA VAL A 357 10.39 26.29 -12.45
C VAL A 357 11.51 25.55 -11.71
N VAL A 358 11.52 24.23 -11.73
CA VAL A 358 12.59 23.41 -11.10
C VAL A 358 13.89 23.43 -11.93
N ARG A 359 13.81 23.61 -13.24
CA ARG A 359 15.01 23.73 -14.11
C ARG A 359 15.58 25.14 -14.18
N GLY A 360 14.83 26.15 -13.75
CA GLY A 360 15.24 27.55 -13.75
C GLY A 360 15.74 28.06 -12.38
N ALA A 361 15.76 27.21 -11.36
CA ALA A 361 16.32 27.48 -10.03
C ALA A 361 17.59 26.65 -9.80
#